data_d65a258cac8c0165cee2702db97909a0
#
_entry.id   d65a258cac8c0165cee2702db97909a0
#
_cell.length_a   1.000
_cell.length_b   1.000
_cell.length_c   1.000
_cell.angle_alpha   90.00
_cell.angle_beta   90.00
_cell.angle_gamma   90.00
#
_symmetry.space_group_name_H-M   'P 1'
#
loop_
_entity.id
_entity.type
_entity.pdbx_description
1 polymer ?
#
loop_
_entity_poly.entity_id
_entity_poly.type
_entity_poly.pdbx_seq_one_letter_code
_entity_poly.pdbx_strand_id
1 'polypeptide(L)'
;MKAKKIAFTGIPVTDMKRARAFYEGVLGLKVSGEFGEGVWMEYEIGPDTLAIGSVGDQWKPSEDGTSVAIEVENFDAAIKSLKQANARFAAEGIESPVCWMAVVQDPDGNKIIIHKLKEA
;
A
#
# COMPACT_ATOMS: atom_id res chain seq x y z
N MET A 1 -27.62 0.59 10.09
CA MET A 1 -26.37 -0.19 9.96
C MET A 1 -25.47 0.08 11.16
N LYS A 2 -24.87 -0.94 11.73
CA LYS A 2 -23.93 -0.76 12.85
C LYS A 2 -22.55 -1.26 12.41
N ALA A 3 -21.65 -0.35 12.12
CA ALA A 3 -20.31 -0.69 11.69
C ALA A 3 -19.49 -1.20 12.87
N LYS A 4 -18.69 -2.24 12.67
CA LYS A 4 -17.81 -2.83 13.69
C LYS A 4 -16.35 -2.40 13.51
N LYS A 5 -15.86 -2.45 12.29
CA LYS A 5 -14.47 -2.11 11.97
C LYS A 5 -14.32 -2.03 10.45
N ILE A 6 -13.18 -1.56 10.01
CA ILE A 6 -12.79 -1.69 8.61
C ILE A 6 -12.26 -3.10 8.43
N ALA A 7 -12.94 -3.89 7.58
CA ALA A 7 -12.58 -5.30 7.37
C ALA A 7 -11.26 -5.45 6.61
N PHE A 8 -11.09 -4.65 5.56
CA PHE A 8 -9.85 -4.55 4.79
C PHE A 8 -9.85 -3.26 4.00
N THR A 9 -8.67 -2.86 3.53
CA THR A 9 -8.53 -1.79 2.54
C THR A 9 -8.22 -2.44 1.20
N GLY A 10 -9.01 -2.15 0.18
CA GLY A 10 -8.88 -2.78 -1.14
C GLY A 10 -8.29 -1.82 -2.17
N ILE A 11 -7.38 -2.34 -2.99
CA ILE A 11 -6.70 -1.58 -4.04
C ILE A 11 -6.87 -2.34 -5.36
N PRO A 12 -7.46 -1.70 -6.39
CA PRO A 12 -7.58 -2.32 -7.70
C PRO A 12 -6.25 -2.31 -8.44
N VAL A 13 -5.93 -3.43 -9.09
CA VAL A 13 -4.73 -3.57 -9.90
C VAL A 13 -5.09 -4.22 -11.23
N THR A 14 -4.27 -4.03 -12.27
CA THR A 14 -4.56 -4.57 -13.59
C THR A 14 -3.77 -5.83 -13.92
N ASP A 15 -2.62 -6.02 -13.27
CA ASP A 15 -1.73 -7.16 -13.51
C ASP A 15 -1.27 -7.68 -12.16
N MET A 16 -1.81 -8.82 -11.75
CA MET A 16 -1.55 -9.37 -10.40
C MET A 16 -0.08 -9.71 -10.20
N LYS A 17 0.59 -10.27 -11.20
CA LYS A 17 2.01 -10.62 -11.07
C LYS A 17 2.87 -9.37 -10.82
N ARG A 18 2.61 -8.32 -11.58
CA ARG A 18 3.32 -7.06 -11.44
C ARG A 18 2.98 -6.37 -10.12
N ALA A 19 1.71 -6.38 -9.73
CA ALA A 19 1.27 -5.82 -8.46
C ALA A 19 1.92 -6.55 -7.28
N ARG A 20 1.95 -7.89 -7.31
CA ARG A 20 2.58 -8.68 -6.25
C ARG A 20 4.07 -8.38 -6.11
N ALA A 21 4.77 -8.16 -7.22
CA ALA A 21 6.18 -7.77 -7.16
C ALA A 21 6.36 -6.46 -6.39
N PHE A 22 5.42 -5.54 -6.51
CA PHE A 22 5.45 -4.30 -5.76
C PHE A 22 5.07 -4.51 -4.29
N TYR A 23 3.89 -5.07 -4.02
CA TYR A 23 3.39 -5.17 -2.64
C TYR A 23 4.22 -6.15 -1.80
N GLU A 24 4.65 -7.26 -2.36
CA GLU A 24 5.46 -8.26 -1.66
C GLU A 24 6.96 -7.95 -1.73
N GLY A 25 7.46 -7.56 -2.92
CA GLY A 25 8.88 -7.32 -3.14
C GLY A 25 9.34 -5.95 -2.69
N VAL A 26 8.68 -4.89 -3.16
CA VAL A 26 9.09 -3.50 -2.84
C VAL A 26 8.64 -3.09 -1.45
N LEU A 27 7.37 -3.30 -1.11
CA LEU A 27 6.85 -2.95 0.21
C LEU A 27 7.16 -4.00 1.27
N GLY A 28 7.47 -5.23 0.88
CA GLY A 28 7.79 -6.30 1.81
C GLY A 28 6.60 -6.80 2.63
N LEU A 29 5.38 -6.70 2.09
CA LEU A 29 4.20 -7.13 2.82
C LEU A 29 4.07 -8.64 2.81
N LYS A 30 3.49 -9.17 3.89
CA LYS A 30 3.36 -10.60 4.10
C LYS A 30 1.98 -11.08 3.64
N VAL A 31 1.96 -12.04 2.71
CA VAL A 31 0.72 -12.65 2.21
C VAL A 31 0.01 -13.36 3.36
N SER A 32 -1.28 -13.07 3.54
CA SER A 32 -2.14 -13.76 4.49
C SER A 32 -3.23 -14.59 3.79
N GLY A 33 -3.49 -14.36 2.51
CA GLY A 33 -4.48 -15.14 1.77
C GLY A 33 -4.42 -14.91 0.27
N GLU A 34 -4.84 -15.92 -0.46
CA GLU A 34 -5.00 -15.85 -1.92
C GLU A 34 -6.35 -16.46 -2.27
N PHE A 35 -7.13 -15.75 -3.07
CA PHE A 35 -8.50 -16.14 -3.38
C PHE A 35 -8.80 -15.98 -4.87
N GLY A 36 -9.82 -16.73 -5.33
CA GLY A 36 -10.27 -16.59 -6.72
C GLY A 36 -9.22 -16.93 -7.76
N GLU A 37 -8.41 -17.95 -7.49
CA GLU A 37 -7.33 -18.39 -8.40
C GLU A 37 -6.33 -17.26 -8.68
N GLY A 38 -6.01 -16.47 -7.63
CA GLY A 38 -5.00 -15.43 -7.73
C GLY A 38 -5.51 -14.08 -8.22
N VAL A 39 -6.82 -13.89 -8.34
CA VAL A 39 -7.36 -12.55 -8.67
C VAL A 39 -7.45 -11.64 -7.45
N TRP A 40 -7.30 -12.21 -6.27
CA TRP A 40 -7.41 -11.47 -5.00
C TRP A 40 -6.32 -11.92 -4.04
N MET A 41 -5.48 -10.99 -3.61
CA MET A 41 -4.42 -11.25 -2.63
C MET A 41 -4.64 -10.41 -1.39
N GLU A 42 -4.42 -10.99 -0.22
CA GLU A 42 -4.50 -10.28 1.04
C GLU A 42 -3.17 -10.31 1.77
N TYR A 43 -2.88 -9.21 2.43
CA TYR A 43 -1.65 -9.01 3.20
C TYR A 43 -2.01 -8.61 4.62
N GLU A 44 -1.31 -9.17 5.61
CA GLU A 44 -1.48 -8.72 6.99
C GLU A 44 -0.48 -7.62 7.33
N ILE A 45 -0.97 -6.58 7.99
CA ILE A 45 -0.16 -5.48 8.50
C ILE A 45 -0.62 -5.25 9.94
N GLY A 46 0.09 -5.86 10.92
CA GLY A 46 -0.38 -5.87 12.29
C GLY A 46 -1.79 -6.48 12.37
N PRO A 47 -2.76 -5.80 12.98
CA PRO A 47 -4.15 -6.31 13.05
C PRO A 47 -4.97 -6.02 11.79
N ASP A 48 -4.38 -5.35 10.80
CA ASP A 48 -5.10 -4.86 9.63
C ASP A 48 -4.84 -5.71 8.41
N THR A 49 -5.74 -5.61 7.43
CA THR A 49 -5.63 -6.34 6.16
C THR A 49 -5.64 -5.35 4.99
N LEU A 50 -4.66 -5.49 4.12
CA LEU A 50 -4.62 -4.81 2.84
C LEU A 50 -4.87 -5.84 1.74
N ALA A 51 -5.75 -5.53 0.81
CA ALA A 51 -6.06 -6.44 -0.30
C ALA A 51 -5.78 -5.77 -1.64
N ILE A 52 -5.32 -6.56 -2.60
CA ILE A 52 -5.23 -6.13 -4.00
C ILE A 52 -6.08 -7.08 -4.84
N GLY A 53 -6.81 -6.51 -5.82
CA GLY A 53 -7.69 -7.31 -6.66
C GLY A 53 -7.61 -6.91 -8.12
N SER A 54 -7.56 -7.93 -9.00
CA SER A 54 -7.56 -7.72 -10.44
C SER A 54 -8.87 -8.29 -11.01
N VAL A 55 -9.90 -7.44 -11.02
CA VAL A 55 -11.26 -7.85 -11.38
C VAL A 55 -11.79 -7.15 -12.66
N GLY A 56 -10.87 -6.63 -13.46
CA GLY A 56 -11.20 -6.06 -14.76
C GLY A 56 -11.81 -4.66 -14.67
N ASP A 57 -12.68 -4.35 -15.63
CA ASP A 57 -13.18 -2.99 -15.82
C ASP A 57 -14.17 -2.52 -14.75
N GLN A 58 -14.60 -3.40 -13.88
CA GLN A 58 -15.56 -3.05 -12.84
C GLN A 58 -14.93 -2.31 -11.66
N TRP A 59 -13.60 -2.36 -11.57
CA TRP A 59 -12.87 -1.73 -10.46
C TRP A 59 -11.47 -1.38 -10.94
N LYS A 60 -11.30 -0.11 -11.30
CA LYS A 60 -10.08 0.36 -11.97
C LYS A 60 -9.15 1.12 -11.02
N PRO A 61 -7.83 1.00 -11.21
CA PRO A 61 -6.86 1.83 -10.48
C PRO A 61 -7.10 3.32 -10.74
N SER A 62 -6.68 4.14 -9.78
CA SER A 62 -6.77 5.59 -9.91
C SER A 62 -5.62 6.26 -9.18
N GLU A 63 -4.97 7.21 -9.84
CA GLU A 63 -3.93 8.03 -9.22
C GLU A 63 -4.53 9.00 -8.19
N ASP A 64 -5.81 9.32 -8.33
CA ASP A 64 -6.48 10.32 -7.51
C ASP A 64 -7.51 9.72 -6.56
N GLY A 65 -7.54 8.40 -6.45
CA GLY A 65 -8.44 7.71 -5.55
C GLY A 65 -7.99 7.73 -4.10
N THR A 66 -8.75 7.02 -3.28
CA THR A 66 -8.42 6.85 -1.86
C THR A 66 -7.06 6.15 -1.71
N SER A 67 -6.25 6.62 -0.78
CA SER A 67 -4.94 6.03 -0.47
C SER A 67 -4.97 5.37 0.90
N VAL A 68 -4.11 4.37 1.07
CA VAL A 68 -3.82 3.79 2.38
C VAL A 68 -2.52 4.40 2.90
N ALA A 69 -2.48 4.71 4.19
CA ALA A 69 -1.26 5.13 4.85
C ALA A 69 -0.75 3.97 5.71
N ILE A 70 0.49 3.56 5.45
CA ILE A 70 1.15 2.47 6.16
C ILE A 70 2.10 3.07 7.17
N GLU A 71 1.87 2.79 8.46
CA GLU A 71 2.77 3.22 9.51
C GLU A 71 4.01 2.33 9.52
N VAL A 72 5.19 2.95 9.51
CA VAL A 72 6.46 2.22 9.56
C VAL A 72 7.20 2.53 10.86
N GLU A 73 8.06 1.62 11.29
CA GLU A 73 8.83 1.81 12.52
C GLU A 73 9.96 2.83 12.34
N ASN A 74 10.58 2.86 11.17
CA ASN A 74 11.73 3.73 10.88
C ASN A 74 11.54 4.34 9.51
N PHE A 75 11.25 5.63 9.48
CA PHE A 75 10.95 6.34 8.23
C PHE A 75 12.17 6.38 7.29
N ASP A 76 13.33 6.74 7.80
CA ASP A 76 14.53 6.86 6.96
C ASP A 76 14.92 5.51 6.35
N ALA A 77 14.82 4.43 7.12
CA ALA A 77 15.10 3.08 6.61
C ALA A 77 14.10 2.67 5.55
N ALA A 78 12.83 3.01 5.73
CA ALA A 78 11.77 2.72 4.75
C ALA A 78 12.04 3.45 3.43
N ILE A 79 12.37 4.75 3.49
CA ILE A 79 12.68 5.55 2.30
C ILE A 79 13.90 4.99 1.57
N LYS A 80 14.93 4.63 2.31
CA LYS A 80 16.15 4.04 1.71
C LYS A 80 15.83 2.73 0.99
N SER A 81 15.07 1.86 1.61
CA SER A 81 14.66 0.59 1.03
C SER A 81 13.84 0.79 -0.25
N LEU A 82 12.90 1.73 -0.22
CA LEU A 82 12.06 2.04 -1.39
C LEU A 82 12.90 2.59 -2.55
N LYS A 83 13.87 3.46 -2.27
CA LYS A 83 14.78 3.98 -3.30
C LYS A 83 15.65 2.88 -3.89
N GLN A 84 16.16 1.97 -3.06
CA GLN A 84 16.94 0.83 -3.53
C GLN A 84 16.13 -0.11 -4.42
N ALA A 85 14.83 -0.19 -4.20
CA ALA A 85 13.91 -0.98 -5.01
C ALA A 85 13.35 -0.22 -6.21
N ASN A 86 13.83 1.00 -6.47
CA ASN A 86 13.39 1.85 -7.59
C ASN A 86 11.90 2.18 -7.54
N ALA A 87 11.33 2.34 -6.35
CA ALA A 87 9.95 2.76 -6.20
C ALA A 87 9.75 4.16 -6.79
N ARG A 88 8.58 4.38 -7.40
CA ARG A 88 8.23 5.70 -7.92
C ARG A 88 7.66 6.55 -6.79
N PHE A 89 8.25 7.71 -6.54
CA PHE A 89 7.80 8.64 -5.52
C PHE A 89 6.94 9.74 -6.16
N ALA A 90 5.73 9.91 -5.67
CA ALA A 90 4.92 11.08 -5.97
C ALA A 90 5.29 12.23 -5.03
N ALA A 91 5.76 11.91 -3.81
CA ALA A 91 6.31 12.89 -2.87
C ALA A 91 7.31 12.17 -1.96
N GLU A 92 8.50 12.75 -1.75
CA GLU A 92 9.54 12.04 -0.99
C GLU A 92 9.56 12.39 0.49
N GLY A 93 9.32 13.63 0.85
CA GLY A 93 9.44 14.03 2.23
C GLY A 93 8.47 15.14 2.57
N ILE A 94 7.41 14.77 3.26
CA ILE A 94 6.42 15.71 3.77
C ILE A 94 6.54 15.64 5.29
N GLU A 95 6.88 16.76 5.90
CA GLU A 95 6.97 16.82 7.35
C GLU A 95 5.89 17.74 7.90
N SER A 96 5.21 17.28 8.93
CA SER A 96 4.25 18.07 9.69
C SER A 96 4.69 18.11 11.15
N PRO A 97 4.01 18.89 12.00
CA PRO A 97 4.34 18.86 13.44
C PRO A 97 4.18 17.49 14.10
N VAL A 98 3.40 16.58 13.48
CA VAL A 98 3.05 15.30 14.12
C VAL A 98 3.56 14.06 13.38
N CYS A 99 4.05 14.21 12.13
CA CYS A 99 4.45 13.03 11.35
C CYS A 99 5.43 13.35 10.23
N TRP A 100 6.02 12.28 9.68
CA TRP A 100 6.71 12.30 8.39
C TRP A 100 5.92 11.42 7.43
N MET A 101 5.84 11.83 6.17
CA MET A 101 5.18 11.07 5.12
C MET A 101 5.97 11.08 3.83
N ALA A 102 5.79 10.05 3.05
CA ALA A 102 6.18 10.00 1.64
C ALA A 102 5.05 9.32 0.89
N VAL A 103 4.96 9.54 -0.41
CA VAL A 103 3.94 8.91 -1.24
C VAL A 103 4.64 8.19 -2.37
N VAL A 104 4.40 6.88 -2.48
CA VAL A 104 4.91 6.06 -3.59
C VAL A 104 3.73 5.60 -4.43
N GLN A 105 4.02 5.24 -5.68
CA GLN A 105 3.01 4.73 -6.59
C GLN A 105 3.27 3.26 -6.87
N ASP A 106 2.20 2.47 -6.88
CA ASP A 106 2.29 1.09 -7.33
C ASP A 106 2.39 1.06 -8.87
N PRO A 107 2.56 -0.11 -9.51
CA PRO A 107 2.70 -0.18 -10.96
C PRO A 107 1.52 0.38 -11.75
N ASP A 108 0.34 0.46 -11.16
CA ASP A 108 -0.86 1.02 -11.79
C ASP A 108 -1.09 2.50 -11.46
N GLY A 109 -0.18 3.11 -10.69
CA GLY A 109 -0.29 4.51 -10.30
C GLY A 109 -1.08 4.75 -9.02
N ASN A 110 -1.60 3.71 -8.38
CA ASN A 110 -2.24 3.87 -7.07
C ASN A 110 -1.22 4.43 -6.07
N LYS A 111 -1.63 5.41 -5.28
CA LYS A 111 -0.74 6.05 -4.32
C LYS A 111 -0.82 5.37 -2.96
N ILE A 112 0.34 5.07 -2.42
CA ILE A 112 0.50 4.47 -1.09
C ILE A 112 1.28 5.46 -0.24
N ILE A 113 0.75 5.81 0.90
CA ILE A 113 1.39 6.75 1.83
C ILE A 113 2.24 5.94 2.81
N ILE A 114 3.50 6.33 2.93
CA ILE A 114 4.41 5.79 3.93
C ILE A 114 4.45 6.81 5.06
N HIS A 115 4.14 6.40 6.27
CA HIS A 115 3.82 7.30 7.36
C HIS A 115 4.58 6.91 8.63
N LYS A 116 5.03 7.93 9.38
CA LYS A 116 5.63 7.71 10.70
C LYS A 116 5.19 8.84 11.62
N LEU A 117 4.48 8.47 12.69
CA LEU A 117 4.16 9.43 13.74
C LEU A 117 5.43 9.86 14.47
N LYS A 118 5.53 11.14 14.72
CA LYS A 118 6.55 11.66 15.63
C LYS A 118 6.14 11.30 17.05
N GLU A 119 7.10 10.86 17.81
CA GLU A 119 6.86 10.55 19.21
C GLU A 119 6.67 11.84 20.00
N ALA A 120 5.75 11.78 20.95
CA ALA A 120 5.45 12.91 21.82
C ALA A 120 6.60 13.19 22.80
#